data_c234850690e3febf0c25fffd2169f7a7
#
_entry.id   c234850690e3febf0c25fffd2169f7a7
#
_cell.length_a   1.000
_cell.length_b   1.000
_cell.length_c   1.000
_cell.angle_alpha   90.00
_cell.angle_beta   90.00
_cell.angle_gamma   90.00
#
_symmetry.space_group_name_H-M   'P 1'
#
loop_
_entity.id
_entity.type
_entity.pdbx_description
1 polymer ?
#
loop_
_entity_poly.entity_id
_entity_poly.type
_entity_poly.pdbx_seq_one_letter_code
_entity_poly.pdbx_strand_id
1 'polypeptide(L)'
;MNARTIDKIELVYRAARFGFLLALGVLALSALVATATPVKTDNRPNSNAVLSDATSLKPPDKGQIPVAFLISDGAVVIDFCGPWEVFHDVTIAGKEEMPFRLYTVAETNKPIHTAGGMQIVPDYTIQNAPTPKVIVIPAQSAPSPAVLDWIRKSSETTDVTMSVCTGAFVLAKTGLLNGKSATTYHGAFGRFATQFPNIQLKRGARFVENGNLATAGGLSSGIDLALRVVERYYGREVARKTAYDLEYQGEGWMNSDSNQIYATSLRSTAEHPLCIVCGMDVDPKVAPKSLFKGATYYFCSEDDKKTFDASPDKFITAATRSSAMSRSSN
;
A
#
# COMPACT_ATOMS: atom_id res chain seq x y z
N MET A 1 -9.66 26.88 17.81
CA MET A 1 -10.79 27.08 16.88
C MET A 1 -12.01 26.36 17.47
N ASN A 2 -13.17 27.02 17.58
CA ASN A 2 -14.30 26.51 18.39
C ASN A 2 -15.10 25.45 17.58
N ALA A 3 -15.57 24.40 18.25
CA ALA A 3 -16.38 23.30 17.70
C ALA A 3 -17.56 23.75 16.80
N ARG A 4 -18.10 24.94 17.04
CA ARG A 4 -19.17 25.57 16.23
C ARG A 4 -18.74 25.97 14.79
N THR A 5 -17.44 26.01 14.49
CA THR A 5 -16.94 26.37 13.15
C THR A 5 -16.80 25.14 12.26
N ILE A 6 -16.57 23.98 12.86
CA ILE A 6 -16.47 22.67 12.16
C ILE A 6 -17.85 22.25 11.68
N ASP A 7 -18.89 22.38 12.52
CA ASP A 7 -20.29 22.02 12.15
C ASP A 7 -20.82 22.85 10.96
N LYS A 8 -20.37 24.10 10.80
CA LYS A 8 -20.80 24.93 9.67
C LYS A 8 -20.15 24.54 8.33
N ILE A 9 -18.94 24.01 8.36
CA ILE A 9 -18.25 23.53 7.16
C ILE A 9 -18.87 22.22 6.68
N GLU A 10 -19.20 21.32 7.60
CA GLU A 10 -19.91 20.06 7.27
C GLU A 10 -21.30 20.32 6.69
N LEU A 11 -22.03 21.31 7.22
CA LEU A 11 -23.37 21.66 6.74
C LEU A 11 -23.34 22.23 5.31
N VAL A 12 -22.31 22.99 4.95
CA VAL A 12 -22.15 23.57 3.59
C VAL A 12 -21.80 22.47 2.57
N TYR A 13 -20.99 21.47 2.93
CA TYR A 13 -20.70 20.36 2.06
C TYR A 13 -21.89 19.41 1.85
N ARG A 14 -22.74 19.23 2.84
CA ARG A 14 -24.00 18.46 2.70
C ARG A 14 -25.04 19.18 1.84
N ALA A 15 -25.14 20.51 1.94
CA ALA A 15 -26.09 21.29 1.14
C ALA A 15 -25.74 21.34 -0.37
N ALA A 16 -24.46 21.28 -0.72
CA ALA A 16 -24.01 21.26 -2.11
C ALA A 16 -24.30 19.93 -2.84
N ARG A 17 -24.43 18.81 -2.11
CA ARG A 17 -24.80 17.50 -2.69
C ARG A 17 -26.29 17.35 -2.97
N PHE A 18 -27.19 18.12 -2.36
CA PHE A 18 -28.65 18.01 -2.51
C PHE A 18 -29.30 19.05 -3.42
N GLY A 19 -28.54 20.02 -3.95
CA GLY A 19 -29.06 21.17 -4.71
C GLY A 19 -29.18 21.00 -6.23
N PHE A 20 -28.84 19.87 -6.83
CA PHE A 20 -28.75 19.72 -8.30
C PHE A 20 -29.79 18.79 -8.94
N LEU A 21 -30.87 18.47 -8.28
CA LEU A 21 -31.96 17.65 -8.83
C LEU A 21 -33.31 18.36 -8.65
N LEU A 22 -33.58 19.42 -9.42
CA LEU A 22 -34.95 19.89 -9.77
C LEU A 22 -34.86 21.16 -10.65
N ALA A 23 -34.68 21.00 -11.94
CA ALA A 23 -35.23 21.88 -13.00
C ALA A 23 -34.78 21.35 -14.37
N LEU A 24 -35.66 20.77 -15.08
CA LEU A 24 -35.98 21.00 -16.49
C LEU A 24 -36.84 19.85 -17.01
N GLY A 25 -38.11 20.07 -16.92
CA GLY A 25 -39.10 19.27 -17.60
C GLY A 25 -39.34 19.80 -19.04
N VAL A 26 -39.60 18.84 -19.90
CA VAL A 26 -40.41 18.95 -21.13
C VAL A 26 -39.92 19.87 -22.25
N LEU A 27 -39.38 19.27 -23.32
CA LEU A 27 -39.78 19.62 -24.70
C LEU A 27 -39.28 18.57 -25.73
N ALA A 28 -40.29 18.10 -26.50
CA ALA A 28 -40.22 17.64 -27.89
C ALA A 28 -39.58 16.27 -28.27
N LEU A 29 -40.44 15.34 -28.44
CA LEU A 29 -40.39 14.16 -29.29
C LEU A 29 -39.96 14.52 -30.72
N SER A 30 -38.84 14.00 -31.20
CA SER A 30 -38.57 13.85 -32.62
C SER A 30 -37.85 12.51 -32.82
N ALA A 31 -38.54 11.57 -33.44
CA ALA A 31 -38.03 10.27 -33.80
C ALA A 31 -36.92 10.41 -34.85
N LEU A 32 -35.68 10.02 -34.49
CA LEU A 32 -34.65 9.70 -35.47
C LEU A 32 -34.26 8.23 -35.25
N VAL A 33 -34.70 7.39 -36.14
CA VAL A 33 -34.29 5.98 -36.22
C VAL A 33 -32.84 5.98 -36.67
N ALA A 34 -31.91 5.87 -35.73
CA ALA A 34 -30.52 5.59 -36.02
C ALA A 34 -30.33 4.08 -36.07
N THR A 35 -29.98 3.57 -37.26
CA THR A 35 -29.56 2.17 -37.46
C THR A 35 -28.34 1.90 -36.58
N ALA A 36 -28.55 1.09 -35.56
CA ALA A 36 -27.45 0.63 -34.68
C ALA A 36 -26.55 -0.32 -35.50
N THR A 37 -25.34 0.11 -35.78
CA THR A 37 -24.25 -0.79 -36.17
C THR A 37 -23.95 -1.71 -34.98
N PRO A 38 -23.76 -3.02 -35.18
CA PRO A 38 -23.41 -3.91 -34.06
C PRO A 38 -22.08 -3.49 -33.47
N VAL A 39 -22.11 -3.14 -32.20
CA VAL A 39 -20.90 -2.98 -31.40
C VAL A 39 -20.16 -4.31 -31.40
N LYS A 40 -18.96 -4.35 -31.94
CA LYS A 40 -18.04 -5.48 -31.80
C LYS A 40 -17.92 -5.76 -30.30
N THR A 41 -18.42 -6.91 -29.85
CA THR A 41 -18.14 -7.43 -28.52
C THR A 41 -16.63 -7.60 -28.38
N ASP A 42 -16.03 -6.79 -27.54
CA ASP A 42 -14.62 -6.86 -27.18
C ASP A 42 -14.42 -8.21 -26.47
N ASN A 43 -13.81 -9.17 -27.17
CA ASN A 43 -13.40 -10.46 -26.62
C ASN A 43 -12.15 -10.25 -25.73
N ARG A 44 -12.28 -9.47 -24.65
CA ARG A 44 -11.32 -9.56 -23.57
C ARG A 44 -11.48 -10.93 -22.92
N PRO A 45 -10.39 -11.66 -22.68
CA PRO A 45 -10.47 -12.93 -21.98
C PRO A 45 -11.10 -12.66 -20.61
N ASN A 46 -12.16 -13.39 -20.33
CA ASN A 46 -12.87 -13.39 -19.05
C ASN A 46 -11.85 -13.75 -17.96
N SER A 47 -11.24 -12.75 -17.35
CA SER A 47 -10.30 -12.91 -16.23
C SER A 47 -11.08 -13.20 -14.94
N ASN A 48 -11.84 -14.29 -14.95
CA ASN A 48 -12.21 -14.98 -13.72
C ASN A 48 -10.95 -15.71 -13.19
N ALA A 49 -9.86 -14.97 -12.96
CA ALA A 49 -8.83 -15.39 -12.03
C ALA A 49 -9.52 -15.33 -10.67
N VAL A 50 -10.02 -16.50 -10.25
CA VAL A 50 -10.51 -16.74 -8.89
C VAL A 50 -9.37 -16.36 -7.97
N LEU A 51 -9.45 -15.17 -7.35
CA LEU A 51 -8.61 -14.84 -6.22
C LEU A 51 -8.86 -15.94 -5.20
N SER A 52 -7.80 -16.70 -4.88
CA SER A 52 -7.84 -17.79 -3.91
C SER A 52 -8.59 -17.34 -2.66
N ASP A 53 -9.35 -18.27 -2.06
CA ASP A 53 -10.18 -18.15 -0.87
C ASP A 53 -9.53 -17.41 0.31
N ALA A 54 -9.31 -16.11 0.18
CA ALA A 54 -9.17 -15.25 1.33
C ALA A 54 -10.55 -15.23 1.99
N THR A 55 -10.66 -15.87 3.14
CA THR A 55 -11.91 -15.98 3.89
C THR A 55 -12.58 -14.62 4.00
N SER A 56 -13.88 -14.56 3.69
CA SER A 56 -14.69 -13.36 3.91
C SER A 56 -14.59 -12.97 5.40
N LEU A 57 -14.47 -11.67 5.66
CA LEU A 57 -14.44 -11.11 7.00
C LEU A 57 -15.87 -10.76 7.42
N LYS A 58 -16.15 -10.91 8.71
CA LYS A 58 -17.46 -10.55 9.24
C LYS A 58 -17.40 -9.16 9.89
N PRO A 59 -18.10 -8.14 9.35
CA PRO A 59 -18.19 -6.86 10.02
C PRO A 59 -18.92 -7.03 11.36
N PRO A 60 -18.71 -6.14 12.35
CA PRO A 60 -19.42 -6.17 13.60
C PRO A 60 -20.91 -5.96 13.37
N ASP A 61 -21.76 -6.59 14.20
CA ASP A 61 -23.21 -6.43 14.10
C ASP A 61 -23.65 -4.99 14.43
N LYS A 62 -22.89 -4.29 15.26
CA LYS A 62 -23.09 -2.88 15.63
C LYS A 62 -21.74 -2.14 15.70
N GLY A 63 -21.78 -0.84 15.39
CA GLY A 63 -20.62 0.04 15.40
C GLY A 63 -19.72 -0.14 14.19
N GLN A 64 -18.58 0.54 14.23
CA GLN A 64 -17.62 0.66 13.13
C GLN A 64 -16.46 -0.32 13.30
N ILE A 65 -15.80 -0.67 12.19
CA ILE A 65 -14.55 -1.43 12.18
C ILE A 65 -13.40 -0.47 12.50
N PRO A 66 -12.69 -0.63 13.64
CA PRO A 66 -11.57 0.25 13.98
C PRO A 66 -10.33 -0.06 13.14
N VAL A 67 -9.83 0.97 12.44
CA VAL A 67 -8.64 0.92 11.57
C VAL A 67 -7.55 1.80 12.16
N ALA A 68 -6.46 1.21 12.59
CA ALA A 68 -5.28 1.91 13.10
C ALA A 68 -4.25 2.13 11.99
N PHE A 69 -3.88 3.38 11.75
CA PHE A 69 -2.77 3.74 10.89
C PHE A 69 -1.54 3.98 11.77
N LEU A 70 -0.62 3.01 11.78
CA LEU A 70 0.60 3.07 12.59
C LEU A 70 1.64 3.92 11.86
N ILE A 71 1.87 5.13 12.34
CA ILE A 71 2.74 6.13 11.72
C ILE A 71 3.91 6.54 12.62
N SER A 72 5.04 6.81 12.02
CA SER A 72 6.23 7.38 12.68
C SER A 72 6.93 8.36 11.74
N ASP A 73 7.99 9.00 12.20
CA ASP A 73 8.80 9.89 11.35
C ASP A 73 9.21 9.18 10.05
N GLY A 74 9.22 9.93 8.95
CA GLY A 74 9.50 9.42 7.62
C GLY A 74 8.37 8.61 6.98
N ALA A 75 7.17 8.57 7.59
CA ALA A 75 6.02 7.90 6.98
C ALA A 75 5.72 8.45 5.58
N VAL A 76 5.61 7.57 4.59
CA VAL A 76 5.27 7.95 3.21
C VAL A 76 3.77 8.21 3.12
N VAL A 77 3.40 9.43 2.74
CA VAL A 77 2.02 9.95 2.83
C VAL A 77 1.03 9.06 2.09
N ILE A 78 1.28 8.73 0.82
CA ILE A 78 0.34 7.93 0.02
C ILE A 78 0.16 6.50 0.58
N ASP A 79 1.15 5.96 1.28
CA ASP A 79 1.09 4.60 1.83
C ASP A 79 0.03 4.45 2.93
N PHE A 80 -0.31 5.55 3.62
CA PHE A 80 -1.37 5.56 4.62
C PHE A 80 -2.57 6.40 4.19
N CYS A 81 -2.41 7.54 3.53
CA CYS A 81 -3.52 8.34 3.04
C CYS A 81 -4.31 7.64 1.93
N GLY A 82 -3.66 6.86 1.03
CA GLY A 82 -4.36 6.08 0.03
C GLY A 82 -5.35 5.07 0.64
N PRO A 83 -4.90 4.16 1.51
CA PRO A 83 -5.80 3.29 2.28
C PRO A 83 -6.79 4.04 3.17
N TRP A 84 -6.41 5.19 3.74
CA TRP A 84 -7.29 6.03 4.55
C TRP A 84 -8.51 6.47 3.77
N GLU A 85 -8.31 7.06 2.58
CA GLU A 85 -9.41 7.51 1.73
C GLU A 85 -10.30 6.34 1.27
N VAL A 86 -9.70 5.19 0.94
CA VAL A 86 -10.49 3.99 0.61
C VAL A 86 -11.44 3.61 1.75
N PHE A 87 -10.94 3.49 2.98
CA PHE A 87 -11.80 3.12 4.12
C PHE A 87 -12.77 4.24 4.52
N HIS A 88 -12.39 5.49 4.34
CA HIS A 88 -13.23 6.65 4.63
C HIS A 88 -14.42 6.74 3.69
N ASP A 89 -14.25 6.42 2.41
CA ASP A 89 -15.28 6.63 1.39
C ASP A 89 -16.23 5.41 1.20
N VAL A 90 -16.08 4.36 2.03
CA VAL A 90 -16.99 3.21 1.96
C VAL A 90 -18.38 3.58 2.44
N THR A 91 -19.36 3.34 1.59
CA THR A 91 -20.79 3.54 1.91
C THR A 91 -21.55 2.22 1.79
N ILE A 92 -22.43 1.95 2.76
CA ILE A 92 -23.29 0.74 2.76
C ILE A 92 -24.73 1.15 2.60
N ALA A 93 -25.42 0.58 1.61
CA ALA A 93 -26.82 0.88 1.37
C ALA A 93 -27.67 0.63 2.63
N GLY A 94 -28.48 1.64 3.00
CA GLY A 94 -29.34 1.59 4.19
C GLY A 94 -28.65 1.80 5.52
N LYS A 95 -27.35 2.17 5.53
CA LYS A 95 -26.62 2.59 6.74
C LYS A 95 -26.20 4.05 6.59
N GLU A 96 -26.47 4.86 7.60
CA GLU A 96 -26.03 6.26 7.66
C GLU A 96 -24.61 6.38 8.23
N GLU A 97 -24.24 5.46 9.13
CA GLU A 97 -22.94 5.43 9.79
C GLU A 97 -21.88 4.87 8.86
N MET A 98 -20.72 5.54 8.81
CA MET A 98 -19.55 5.03 8.07
C MET A 98 -19.09 3.70 8.66
N PRO A 99 -18.80 2.67 7.84
CA PRO A 99 -18.50 1.34 8.35
C PRO A 99 -17.14 1.21 9.03
N PHE A 100 -16.21 2.14 8.78
CA PHE A 100 -14.87 2.14 9.35
C PHE A 100 -14.64 3.36 10.25
N ARG A 101 -14.01 3.15 11.41
CA ARG A 101 -13.50 4.20 12.29
C ARG A 101 -12.00 4.30 12.13
N LEU A 102 -11.54 5.38 11.54
CA LEU A 102 -10.12 5.60 11.21
C LEU A 102 -9.44 6.42 12.31
N TYR A 103 -8.21 6.06 12.66
CA TYR A 103 -7.38 6.81 13.58
C TYR A 103 -5.90 6.52 13.38
N THR A 104 -5.08 7.50 13.70
CA THR A 104 -3.62 7.38 13.67
C THR A 104 -3.07 6.93 15.02
N VAL A 105 -2.05 6.08 14.98
CA VAL A 105 -1.34 5.59 16.17
C VAL A 105 0.16 5.81 15.97
N ALA A 106 0.82 6.35 16.99
CA ALA A 106 2.29 6.46 17.02
C ALA A 106 2.85 5.97 18.37
N GLU A 107 4.16 5.88 18.48
CA GLU A 107 4.81 5.51 19.74
C GLU A 107 4.55 6.53 20.84
N THR A 108 4.52 7.81 20.48
CA THR A 108 4.27 8.95 21.38
C THR A 108 3.24 9.89 20.78
N ASN A 109 2.72 10.82 21.58
CA ASN A 109 1.79 11.86 21.14
C ASN A 109 2.47 13.09 20.50
N LYS A 110 3.79 13.05 20.27
CA LYS A 110 4.51 14.13 19.60
C LYS A 110 4.14 14.16 18.11
N PRO A 111 4.10 15.35 17.49
CA PRO A 111 3.95 15.44 16.04
C PRO A 111 5.04 14.63 15.34
N ILE A 112 4.66 13.87 14.32
CA ILE A 112 5.57 13.17 13.43
C ILE A 112 5.78 14.00 12.15
N HIS A 113 6.93 13.83 11.51
CA HIS A 113 7.27 14.42 10.22
C HIS A 113 7.28 13.33 9.17
N THR A 114 6.37 13.43 8.20
CA THR A 114 6.31 12.47 7.08
C THR A 114 7.50 12.65 6.13
N ALA A 115 7.69 11.69 5.23
CA ALA A 115 8.55 11.89 4.07
C ALA A 115 7.99 13.05 3.23
N GLY A 116 8.72 14.12 3.05
CA GLY A 116 8.23 15.35 2.39
C GLY A 116 7.78 16.45 3.36
N GLY A 117 7.86 16.23 4.68
CA GLY A 117 7.81 17.31 5.68
C GLY A 117 6.42 17.67 6.21
N MET A 118 5.34 16.98 5.80
CA MET A 118 4.02 17.15 6.42
C MET A 118 4.10 16.74 7.89
N GLN A 119 3.51 17.55 8.78
CA GLN A 119 3.40 17.25 10.20
C GLN A 119 2.03 16.67 10.54
N ILE A 120 2.01 15.60 11.32
CA ILE A 120 0.78 14.95 11.79
C ILE A 120 0.88 14.76 13.30
N VAL A 121 -0.16 15.20 14.02
CA VAL A 121 -0.33 14.87 15.44
C VAL A 121 -1.13 13.57 15.49
N PRO A 122 -0.57 12.47 16.03
CA PRO A 122 -1.30 11.20 16.11
C PRO A 122 -2.48 11.32 17.09
N ASP A 123 -3.59 10.61 16.76
CA ASP A 123 -4.78 10.57 17.61
C ASP A 123 -4.52 9.80 18.91
N TYR A 124 -3.72 8.74 18.82
CA TYR A 124 -3.42 7.84 19.93
C TYR A 124 -1.93 7.45 19.95
N THR A 125 -1.52 7.00 21.13
CA THR A 125 -0.25 6.28 21.27
C THR A 125 -0.48 4.77 21.31
N ILE A 126 0.58 3.97 21.13
CA ILE A 126 0.53 2.51 21.26
C ILE A 126 0.06 2.05 22.65
N GLN A 127 0.07 2.93 23.67
CA GLN A 127 -0.37 2.61 25.03
C GLN A 127 -1.87 2.79 25.24
N ASN A 128 -2.51 3.70 24.48
CA ASN A 128 -3.92 4.08 24.70
C ASN A 128 -4.82 3.94 23.47
N ALA A 129 -4.27 3.43 22.35
CA ALA A 129 -5.03 3.21 21.14
C ALA A 129 -6.18 2.20 21.36
N PRO A 130 -7.36 2.45 20.78
CA PRO A 130 -8.41 1.44 20.74
C PRO A 130 -7.91 0.15 20.09
N THR A 131 -8.47 -1.00 20.49
CA THR A 131 -8.12 -2.29 19.87
C THR A 131 -8.49 -2.27 18.37
N PRO A 132 -7.53 -2.37 17.45
CA PRO A 132 -7.81 -2.33 16.01
C PRO A 132 -8.37 -3.66 15.51
N LYS A 133 -9.19 -3.59 14.47
CA LYS A 133 -9.54 -4.72 13.60
C LYS A 133 -8.71 -4.73 12.32
N VAL A 134 -8.27 -3.57 11.88
CA VAL A 134 -7.33 -3.42 10.77
C VAL A 134 -6.16 -2.56 11.22
N ILE A 135 -4.93 -2.97 10.88
CA ILE A 135 -3.72 -2.16 11.05
C ILE A 135 -3.13 -1.89 9.67
N VAL A 136 -2.81 -0.63 9.38
CA VAL A 136 -2.09 -0.20 8.19
C VAL A 136 -0.70 0.29 8.60
N ILE A 137 0.34 -0.30 8.02
CA ILE A 137 1.76 0.00 8.30
C ILE A 137 2.40 0.56 7.03
N PRO A 138 2.58 1.88 6.89
CA PRO A 138 3.26 2.50 5.76
C PRO A 138 4.77 2.28 5.80
N ALA A 139 5.46 2.64 4.71
CA ALA A 139 6.89 2.91 4.75
C ALA A 139 7.17 4.04 5.74
N GLN A 140 8.12 3.83 6.65
CA GLN A 140 8.44 4.76 7.73
C GLN A 140 9.80 4.43 8.36
N SER A 141 10.24 5.21 9.33
CA SER A 141 11.48 4.96 10.08
C SER A 141 11.47 3.61 10.80
N ALA A 142 12.64 3.15 11.20
CA ALA A 142 12.79 1.88 11.90
C ALA A 142 11.99 1.90 13.22
N PRO A 143 11.14 0.87 13.46
CA PRO A 143 10.35 0.80 14.67
C PRO A 143 11.18 0.49 15.90
N SER A 144 10.78 1.02 17.06
CA SER A 144 11.31 0.60 18.36
C SER A 144 10.81 -0.81 18.74
N PRO A 145 11.46 -1.47 19.72
CA PRO A 145 10.96 -2.73 20.27
C PRO A 145 9.50 -2.64 20.76
N ALA A 146 9.10 -1.52 21.38
CA ALA A 146 7.75 -1.31 21.89
C ALA A 146 6.70 -1.30 20.76
N VAL A 147 7.02 -0.66 19.62
CA VAL A 147 6.17 -0.66 18.43
C VAL A 147 6.04 -2.07 17.84
N LEU A 148 7.15 -2.82 17.76
CA LEU A 148 7.12 -4.21 17.29
C LEU A 148 6.27 -5.11 18.19
N ASP A 149 6.36 -4.95 19.51
CA ASP A 149 5.55 -5.70 20.48
C ASP A 149 4.06 -5.33 20.37
N TRP A 150 3.75 -4.06 20.17
CA TRP A 150 2.38 -3.61 19.93
C TRP A 150 1.78 -4.24 18.65
N ILE A 151 2.54 -4.30 17.55
CA ILE A 151 2.09 -4.95 16.31
C ILE A 151 1.83 -6.44 16.57
N ARG A 152 2.76 -7.18 17.22
CA ARG A 152 2.59 -8.61 17.52
C ARG A 152 1.31 -8.85 18.31
N LYS A 153 1.17 -8.14 19.43
CA LYS A 153 0.02 -8.28 20.33
C LYS A 153 -1.30 -7.91 19.64
N SER A 154 -1.33 -6.80 18.90
CA SER A 154 -2.54 -6.38 18.20
C SER A 154 -2.93 -7.36 17.09
N SER A 155 -1.95 -7.93 16.37
CA SER A 155 -2.20 -8.88 15.28
C SER A 155 -2.84 -10.20 15.73
N GLU A 156 -2.84 -10.51 17.01
CA GLU A 156 -3.56 -11.69 17.56
C GLU A 156 -5.08 -11.55 17.46
N THR A 157 -5.59 -10.31 17.43
CA THR A 157 -7.03 -10.01 17.41
C THR A 157 -7.50 -9.20 16.22
N THR A 158 -6.58 -8.77 15.34
CA THR A 158 -6.92 -8.09 14.09
C THR A 158 -7.45 -9.06 13.06
N ASP A 159 -8.39 -8.59 12.28
CA ASP A 159 -8.86 -9.29 11.08
C ASP A 159 -7.87 -9.12 9.93
N VAL A 160 -7.17 -7.95 9.87
CA VAL A 160 -6.11 -7.69 8.89
C VAL A 160 -5.02 -6.80 9.50
N THR A 161 -3.77 -7.27 9.45
CA THR A 161 -2.56 -6.45 9.65
C THR A 161 -1.85 -6.32 8.30
N MET A 162 -1.97 -5.14 7.69
CA MET A 162 -1.43 -4.89 6.35
C MET A 162 -0.26 -3.92 6.35
N SER A 163 0.71 -4.16 5.49
CA SER A 163 1.80 -3.25 5.22
C SER A 163 1.77 -2.74 3.78
N VAL A 164 2.23 -1.52 3.57
CA VAL A 164 2.36 -0.91 2.24
C VAL A 164 3.81 -0.54 2.01
N CYS A 165 4.31 -0.77 0.79
CA CYS A 165 5.65 -0.37 0.38
C CYS A 165 6.73 -1.01 1.29
N THR A 166 7.71 -0.23 1.76
CA THR A 166 8.73 -0.71 2.72
C THR A 166 8.21 -0.84 4.16
N GLY A 167 6.94 -0.56 4.42
CA GLY A 167 6.27 -0.99 5.66
C GLY A 167 6.35 -2.50 5.90
N ALA A 168 6.53 -3.29 4.84
CA ALA A 168 6.79 -4.72 4.94
C ALA A 168 8.05 -5.05 5.77
N PHE A 169 9.05 -4.17 5.83
CA PHE A 169 10.23 -4.34 6.70
C PHE A 169 9.87 -4.22 8.18
N VAL A 170 8.95 -3.30 8.50
CA VAL A 170 8.43 -3.15 9.87
C VAL A 170 7.70 -4.43 10.27
N LEU A 171 6.79 -4.91 9.42
CA LEU A 171 6.04 -6.14 9.69
C LEU A 171 6.96 -7.38 9.74
N ALA A 172 7.96 -7.48 8.86
CA ALA A 172 8.94 -8.58 8.87
C ALA A 172 9.78 -8.62 10.16
N LYS A 173 10.16 -7.46 10.70
CA LYS A 173 10.90 -7.36 11.99
C LYS A 173 10.11 -7.90 13.19
N THR A 174 8.80 -7.98 13.12
CA THR A 174 8.01 -8.63 14.17
C THR A 174 8.21 -10.16 14.23
N GLY A 175 8.70 -10.76 13.15
CA GLY A 175 8.78 -12.21 12.98
C GLY A 175 7.50 -12.87 12.47
N LEU A 176 6.38 -12.15 12.40
CA LEU A 176 5.07 -12.71 11.98
C LEU A 176 5.06 -13.23 10.54
N LEU A 177 5.94 -12.71 9.68
CA LEU A 177 6.06 -13.13 8.28
C LEU A 177 7.02 -14.32 8.06
N ASN A 178 7.70 -14.83 9.09
CA ASN A 178 8.63 -15.97 8.95
C ASN A 178 7.92 -17.20 8.40
N GLY A 179 8.49 -17.80 7.35
CA GLY A 179 7.92 -18.95 6.64
C GLY A 179 6.74 -18.64 5.72
N LYS A 180 6.35 -17.36 5.62
CA LYS A 180 5.22 -16.91 4.80
C LYS A 180 5.69 -16.23 3.52
N SER A 181 4.77 -16.06 2.56
CA SER A 181 4.99 -15.22 1.38
C SER A 181 4.75 -13.75 1.71
N ALA A 182 5.50 -12.85 1.08
CA ALA A 182 5.29 -11.41 1.21
C ALA A 182 5.76 -10.67 -0.05
N THR A 183 5.28 -9.45 -0.23
CA THR A 183 5.83 -8.50 -1.20
C THR A 183 6.19 -7.19 -0.51
N THR A 184 6.88 -6.33 -1.23
CA THR A 184 7.27 -4.98 -0.79
C THR A 184 7.43 -4.08 -2.02
N TYR A 185 7.84 -2.84 -1.85
CA TYR A 185 8.23 -1.96 -2.94
C TYR A 185 9.32 -2.60 -3.81
N HIS A 186 9.14 -2.58 -5.13
CA HIS A 186 10.03 -3.27 -6.07
C HIS A 186 11.50 -2.85 -5.95
N GLY A 187 11.78 -1.56 -5.73
CA GLY A 187 13.11 -1.04 -5.49
C GLY A 187 13.79 -1.56 -4.20
N ALA A 188 13.04 -2.21 -3.32
CA ALA A 188 13.54 -2.77 -2.06
C ALA A 188 13.61 -4.31 -2.07
N PHE A 189 13.27 -4.99 -3.18
CA PHE A 189 13.24 -6.45 -3.26
C PHE A 189 14.56 -7.11 -2.86
N GLY A 190 15.69 -6.59 -3.36
CA GLY A 190 17.01 -7.14 -3.04
C GLY A 190 17.32 -7.05 -1.54
N ARG A 191 17.13 -5.88 -0.97
CA ARG A 191 17.33 -5.62 0.46
C ARG A 191 16.39 -6.46 1.34
N PHE A 192 15.12 -6.58 0.96
CA PHE A 192 14.15 -7.39 1.70
C PHE A 192 14.54 -8.87 1.73
N ALA A 193 14.88 -9.45 0.58
CA ALA A 193 15.30 -10.84 0.48
C ALA A 193 16.59 -11.13 1.26
N THR A 194 17.54 -10.17 1.30
CA THR A 194 18.78 -10.32 2.05
C THR A 194 18.56 -10.24 3.56
N GLN A 195 17.71 -9.31 4.02
CA GLN A 195 17.47 -9.11 5.46
C GLN A 195 16.53 -10.17 6.05
N PHE A 196 15.61 -10.71 5.24
CA PHE A 196 14.59 -11.66 5.70
C PHE A 196 14.57 -12.94 4.83
N PRO A 197 15.64 -13.74 4.86
CA PRO A 197 15.77 -14.93 3.99
C PRO A 197 14.73 -16.02 4.26
N ASN A 198 14.07 -15.99 5.43
CA ASN A 198 13.01 -16.92 5.80
C ASN A 198 11.63 -16.51 5.29
N ILE A 199 11.51 -15.39 4.55
CA ILE A 199 10.27 -14.92 3.95
C ILE A 199 10.32 -15.17 2.44
N GLN A 200 9.26 -15.77 1.89
CA GLN A 200 9.16 -16.01 0.45
C GLN A 200 8.75 -14.72 -0.29
N LEU A 201 9.74 -13.98 -0.79
CA LEU A 201 9.47 -12.76 -1.54
C LEU A 201 8.76 -13.05 -2.86
N LYS A 202 7.55 -12.52 -3.03
CA LYS A 202 6.76 -12.57 -4.27
C LYS A 202 7.01 -11.30 -5.09
N ARG A 203 7.95 -11.37 -6.03
CA ARG A 203 8.21 -10.30 -7.00
C ARG A 203 7.04 -10.25 -7.99
N GLY A 204 6.62 -9.04 -8.35
CA GLY A 204 5.49 -8.87 -9.28
C GLY A 204 4.10 -9.05 -8.67
N ALA A 205 4.00 -9.39 -7.38
CA ALA A 205 2.74 -9.34 -6.67
C ALA A 205 2.36 -7.88 -6.35
N ARG A 206 1.11 -7.52 -6.61
CA ARG A 206 0.52 -6.25 -6.20
C ARG A 206 0.30 -6.24 -4.69
N PHE A 207 -0.17 -7.36 -4.16
CA PHE A 207 -0.26 -7.66 -2.74
C PHE A 207 -0.20 -9.18 -2.50
N VAL A 208 0.10 -9.56 -1.28
CA VAL A 208 0.12 -10.95 -0.81
C VAL A 208 -0.66 -11.04 0.49
N GLU A 209 -1.57 -12.00 0.58
CA GLU A 209 -2.38 -12.28 1.77
C GLU A 209 -1.95 -13.61 2.41
N ASN A 210 -1.84 -13.66 3.75
CA ASN A 210 -1.57 -14.86 4.54
C ASN A 210 -2.43 -14.84 5.81
N GLY A 211 -3.66 -15.32 5.72
CA GLY A 211 -4.60 -15.24 6.83
C GLY A 211 -4.95 -13.80 7.18
N ASN A 212 -4.60 -13.36 8.40
CA ASN A 212 -4.77 -11.99 8.85
C ASN A 212 -3.58 -11.06 8.56
N LEU A 213 -2.53 -11.55 7.91
CA LEU A 213 -1.38 -10.74 7.50
C LEU A 213 -1.46 -10.46 6.00
N ALA A 214 -1.20 -9.21 5.60
CA ALA A 214 -1.14 -8.84 4.20
C ALA A 214 0.01 -7.86 3.93
N THR A 215 0.61 -7.93 2.75
CA THR A 215 1.67 -7.00 2.33
C THR A 215 1.37 -6.50 0.92
N ALA A 216 1.44 -5.19 0.70
CA ALA A 216 1.31 -4.57 -0.61
C ALA A 216 2.66 -4.11 -1.15
N GLY A 217 2.76 -4.05 -2.47
CA GLY A 217 3.87 -3.43 -3.19
C GLY A 217 4.01 -1.94 -2.87
N GLY A 218 4.60 -1.16 -3.78
CA GLY A 218 4.83 0.27 -3.55
C GLY A 218 3.58 1.12 -3.66
N LEU A 219 3.52 2.17 -2.84
CA LEU A 219 2.63 3.34 -2.99
C LEU A 219 1.17 2.99 -3.30
N SER A 220 0.76 3.13 -4.57
CA SER A 220 -0.62 2.88 -5.00
C SER A 220 -1.12 1.45 -4.78
N SER A 221 -0.23 0.48 -4.54
CA SER A 221 -0.63 -0.89 -4.17
C SER A 221 -1.36 -0.94 -2.83
N GLY A 222 -1.16 0.07 -1.97
CA GLY A 222 -1.90 0.22 -0.71
C GLY A 222 -3.38 0.48 -0.93
N ILE A 223 -3.73 1.24 -1.97
CA ILE A 223 -5.13 1.50 -2.38
C ILE A 223 -5.79 0.18 -2.78
N ASP A 224 -5.11 -0.62 -3.63
CA ASP A 224 -5.64 -1.91 -4.06
C ASP A 224 -5.83 -2.88 -2.89
N LEU A 225 -4.87 -2.95 -1.97
CA LEU A 225 -5.02 -3.81 -0.80
C LEU A 225 -6.12 -3.34 0.14
N ALA A 226 -6.34 -2.03 0.30
CA ALA A 226 -7.46 -1.50 1.07
C ALA A 226 -8.80 -1.83 0.41
N LEU A 227 -8.95 -1.67 -0.93
CA LEU A 227 -10.13 -2.11 -1.67
C LEU A 227 -10.37 -3.61 -1.54
N ARG A 228 -9.30 -4.42 -1.52
CA ARG A 228 -9.38 -5.86 -1.26
C ARG A 228 -9.90 -6.15 0.16
N VAL A 229 -9.48 -5.41 1.17
CA VAL A 229 -10.01 -5.52 2.54
C VAL A 229 -11.49 -5.16 2.59
N VAL A 230 -11.90 -4.09 1.88
CA VAL A 230 -13.33 -3.73 1.74
C VAL A 230 -14.11 -4.87 1.08
N GLU A 231 -13.58 -5.47 0.01
CA GLU A 231 -14.19 -6.63 -0.65
C GLU A 231 -14.37 -7.81 0.32
N ARG A 232 -13.38 -8.08 1.18
CA ARG A 232 -13.45 -9.16 2.18
C ARG A 232 -14.53 -8.92 3.23
N TYR A 233 -14.77 -7.66 3.65
CA TYR A 233 -15.82 -7.33 4.62
C TYR A 233 -17.21 -7.21 4.02
N TYR A 234 -17.32 -6.61 2.83
CA TYR A 234 -18.60 -6.15 2.30
C TYR A 234 -18.92 -6.65 0.89
N GLY A 235 -18.01 -7.44 0.32
CA GLY A 235 -18.19 -8.01 -1.02
C GLY A 235 -17.71 -7.09 -2.14
N ARG A 236 -17.61 -7.69 -3.33
CA ARG A 236 -17.02 -7.05 -4.51
C ARG A 236 -17.77 -5.81 -4.98
N GLU A 237 -19.08 -5.79 -4.88
CA GLU A 237 -19.89 -4.65 -5.35
C GLU A 237 -19.64 -3.39 -4.50
N VAL A 238 -19.47 -3.53 -3.19
CA VAL A 238 -19.13 -2.41 -2.32
C VAL A 238 -17.72 -1.90 -2.64
N ALA A 239 -16.74 -2.79 -2.79
CA ALA A 239 -15.38 -2.39 -3.18
C ALA A 239 -15.34 -1.69 -4.54
N ARG A 240 -16.11 -2.18 -5.53
CA ARG A 240 -16.23 -1.57 -6.86
C ARG A 240 -16.87 -0.18 -6.79
N LYS A 241 -17.94 -0.04 -5.99
CA LYS A 241 -18.57 1.26 -5.77
C LYS A 241 -17.59 2.24 -5.12
N THR A 242 -16.87 1.82 -4.09
CA THR A 242 -15.84 2.65 -3.44
C THR A 242 -14.76 3.09 -4.43
N ALA A 243 -14.23 2.17 -5.27
CA ALA A 243 -13.28 2.52 -6.31
C ALA A 243 -13.86 3.53 -7.32
N TYR A 244 -15.13 3.36 -7.70
CA TYR A 244 -15.83 4.27 -8.60
C TYR A 244 -16.02 5.67 -8.00
N ASP A 245 -16.44 5.76 -6.74
CA ASP A 245 -16.64 7.03 -6.03
C ASP A 245 -15.31 7.80 -5.85
N LEU A 246 -14.19 7.07 -5.67
CA LEU A 246 -12.83 7.62 -5.64
C LEU A 246 -12.27 7.97 -7.02
N GLU A 247 -13.00 7.71 -8.12
CA GLU A 247 -12.49 7.80 -9.50
C GLU A 247 -11.19 6.96 -9.70
N TYR A 248 -11.01 5.91 -8.91
CA TYR A 248 -9.85 5.05 -8.97
C TYR A 248 -9.97 4.04 -10.11
N GLN A 249 -9.18 4.24 -11.17
CA GLN A 249 -9.21 3.42 -12.38
C GLN A 249 -8.34 2.14 -12.28
N GLY A 250 -7.61 1.96 -11.19
CA GLY A 250 -6.80 0.77 -10.97
C GLY A 250 -7.66 -0.48 -10.72
N GLU A 251 -7.26 -1.60 -11.32
CA GLU A 251 -7.92 -2.90 -11.15
C GLU A 251 -7.05 -3.89 -10.35
N GLY A 252 -5.95 -3.41 -9.77
CA GLY A 252 -4.99 -4.24 -9.05
C GLY A 252 -5.58 -4.96 -7.83
N TRP A 253 -6.63 -4.42 -7.23
CA TRP A 253 -7.35 -5.03 -6.11
C TRP A 253 -8.09 -6.32 -6.49
N MET A 254 -8.40 -6.50 -7.78
CA MET A 254 -8.99 -7.72 -8.34
C MET A 254 -7.95 -8.72 -8.86
N ASN A 255 -6.67 -8.33 -8.91
CA ASN A 255 -5.58 -9.15 -9.41
C ASN A 255 -4.30 -8.95 -8.58
N SER A 256 -4.06 -9.86 -7.64
CA SER A 256 -2.90 -9.83 -6.75
C SER A 256 -1.54 -9.88 -7.48
N ASP A 257 -1.50 -10.33 -8.74
CA ASP A 257 -0.28 -10.48 -9.53
C ASP A 257 -0.08 -9.37 -10.58
N SER A 258 -0.81 -8.25 -10.46
CA SER A 258 -0.79 -7.19 -11.48
C SER A 258 0.48 -6.32 -11.51
N ASN A 259 1.45 -6.58 -10.65
CA ASN A 259 2.74 -5.88 -10.63
C ASN A 259 3.86 -6.62 -11.40
N GLN A 260 3.54 -7.52 -12.32
CA GLN A 260 4.52 -8.32 -13.07
C GLN A 260 5.57 -7.50 -13.81
N ILE A 261 5.24 -6.29 -14.27
CA ILE A 261 6.20 -5.38 -14.91
C ILE A 261 7.35 -4.99 -13.97
N TYR A 262 7.17 -5.09 -12.66
CA TYR A 262 8.19 -4.83 -11.63
C TYR A 262 8.87 -6.10 -11.11
N ALA A 263 8.50 -7.29 -11.61
CA ALA A 263 9.06 -8.56 -11.13
C ALA A 263 10.54 -8.72 -11.49
N THR A 264 10.93 -8.21 -12.66
CA THR A 264 12.31 -8.23 -13.14
C THR A 264 13.06 -7.01 -12.59
N SER A 265 14.26 -7.25 -12.07
CA SER A 265 15.15 -6.14 -11.68
C SER A 265 15.48 -5.31 -12.92
N LEU A 266 15.45 -4.00 -12.79
CA LEU A 266 15.99 -3.08 -13.80
C LEU A 266 17.44 -3.47 -14.09
N ARG A 267 17.87 -3.35 -15.34
CA ARG A 267 19.28 -3.50 -15.68
C ARG A 267 19.99 -2.19 -15.36
N SER A 268 21.11 -2.28 -14.64
CA SER A 268 21.97 -1.11 -14.43
C SER A 268 22.57 -0.66 -15.76
N THR A 269 22.44 0.62 -16.07
CA THR A 269 23.09 1.29 -17.22
C THR A 269 23.98 2.42 -16.72
N ALA A 270 24.74 3.04 -17.61
CA ALA A 270 25.58 4.18 -17.23
C ALA A 270 24.74 5.41 -16.85
N GLU A 271 23.58 5.58 -17.53
CA GLU A 271 22.64 6.68 -17.32
C GLU A 271 21.74 6.45 -16.11
N HIS A 272 21.44 5.18 -15.83
CA HIS A 272 20.57 4.71 -14.75
C HIS A 272 21.26 3.58 -13.98
N PRO A 273 22.32 3.88 -13.19
CA PRO A 273 22.98 2.88 -12.37
C PRO A 273 22.05 2.45 -11.24
N LEU A 274 22.14 1.18 -10.87
CA LEU A 274 21.40 0.64 -9.76
C LEU A 274 22.28 0.64 -8.49
N CYS A 275 21.69 1.03 -7.36
CA CYS A 275 22.30 0.83 -6.07
C CYS A 275 22.60 -0.66 -5.84
N ILE A 276 23.86 -1.02 -5.69
CA ILE A 276 24.27 -2.43 -5.56
C ILE A 276 23.77 -3.07 -4.27
N VAL A 277 23.39 -2.27 -3.26
CA VAL A 277 22.88 -2.76 -1.97
C VAL A 277 21.40 -3.11 -2.05
N CYS A 278 20.58 -2.23 -2.66
CA CYS A 278 19.12 -2.39 -2.66
C CYS A 278 18.49 -2.55 -4.05
N GLY A 279 19.22 -2.30 -5.13
CA GLY A 279 18.73 -2.43 -6.50
C GLY A 279 17.90 -1.24 -7.00
N MET A 280 17.87 -0.13 -6.25
CA MET A 280 17.13 1.08 -6.63
C MET A 280 17.87 1.84 -7.74
N ASP A 281 17.13 2.37 -8.72
CA ASP A 281 17.66 3.29 -9.73
C ASP A 281 18.09 4.60 -9.06
N VAL A 282 19.23 5.14 -9.46
CA VAL A 282 19.79 6.37 -8.90
C VAL A 282 20.31 7.30 -9.98
N ASP A 283 20.23 8.61 -9.75
CA ASP A 283 20.86 9.61 -10.60
C ASP A 283 22.39 9.64 -10.33
N PRO A 284 23.25 9.23 -11.28
CA PRO A 284 24.68 9.17 -11.07
C PRO A 284 25.34 10.53 -10.81
N LYS A 285 24.65 11.64 -11.09
CA LYS A 285 25.16 13.00 -10.89
C LYS A 285 25.15 13.40 -9.43
N VAL A 286 24.16 12.91 -8.65
CA VAL A 286 23.94 13.32 -7.26
C VAL A 286 24.05 12.17 -6.28
N ALA A 287 23.98 10.91 -6.74
CA ALA A 287 24.03 9.74 -5.88
C ALA A 287 25.35 9.61 -5.11
N PRO A 288 25.34 9.20 -3.85
CA PRO A 288 26.53 8.75 -3.14
C PRO A 288 27.25 7.66 -3.93
N LYS A 289 28.59 7.68 -3.94
CA LYS A 289 29.39 6.73 -4.71
C LYS A 289 30.63 6.27 -3.98
N SER A 290 31.08 5.05 -4.30
CA SER A 290 32.35 4.48 -3.84
C SER A 290 33.13 3.90 -5.03
N LEU A 291 34.44 4.05 -5.00
CA LEU A 291 35.34 3.39 -5.94
C LEU A 291 35.89 2.11 -5.28
N PHE A 292 35.64 0.96 -5.90
CA PHE A 292 36.19 -0.31 -5.40
C PHE A 292 36.62 -1.22 -6.54
N LYS A 293 37.85 -1.75 -6.47
CA LYS A 293 38.47 -2.59 -7.50
C LYS A 293 38.38 -1.99 -8.92
N GLY A 294 38.56 -0.66 -9.02
CA GLY A 294 38.54 0.06 -10.30
C GLY A 294 37.16 0.34 -10.89
N ALA A 295 36.06 -0.06 -10.22
CA ALA A 295 34.70 0.22 -10.63
C ALA A 295 34.02 1.22 -9.67
N THR A 296 33.17 2.10 -10.24
CA THR A 296 32.36 3.03 -9.46
C THR A 296 31.01 2.39 -9.16
N TYR A 297 30.62 2.39 -7.88
CA TYR A 297 29.34 1.92 -7.39
C TYR A 297 28.53 3.09 -6.86
N TYR A 298 27.25 3.12 -7.18
CA TYR A 298 26.31 4.18 -6.82
C TYR A 298 25.32 3.68 -5.78
N PHE A 299 24.84 4.58 -4.90
CA PHE A 299 23.95 4.24 -3.78
C PHE A 299 22.77 5.19 -3.71
N CYS A 300 21.63 4.70 -3.28
CA CYS A 300 20.44 5.52 -3.09
C CYS A 300 20.47 6.35 -1.80
N SER A 301 21.39 6.04 -0.89
CA SER A 301 21.58 6.74 0.39
C SER A 301 23.01 6.59 0.91
N GLU A 302 23.41 7.49 1.82
CA GLU A 302 24.68 7.38 2.54
C GLU A 302 24.75 6.12 3.40
N ASP A 303 23.64 5.64 3.92
CA ASP A 303 23.60 4.42 4.74
C ASP A 303 23.84 3.16 3.91
N ASP A 304 23.30 3.09 2.70
CA ASP A 304 23.60 2.00 1.78
C ASP A 304 25.07 2.06 1.33
N LYS A 305 25.62 3.26 1.12
CA LYS A 305 27.05 3.45 0.86
C LYS A 305 27.91 2.93 2.02
N LYS A 306 27.63 3.32 3.26
CA LYS A 306 28.35 2.83 4.46
C LYS A 306 28.25 1.30 4.57
N THR A 307 27.07 0.74 4.28
CA THR A 307 26.84 -0.71 4.31
C THR A 307 27.71 -1.44 3.29
N PHE A 308 27.83 -0.88 2.08
CA PHE A 308 28.72 -1.42 1.05
C PHE A 308 30.19 -1.27 1.45
N ASP A 309 30.62 -0.09 1.87
CA ASP A 309 32.00 0.21 2.23
C ASP A 309 32.52 -0.69 3.38
N ALA A 310 31.63 -1.11 4.28
CA ALA A 310 31.96 -2.05 5.35
C ALA A 310 32.21 -3.49 4.85
N SER A 311 31.67 -3.91 3.72
CA SER A 311 31.79 -5.28 3.21
C SER A 311 31.53 -5.36 1.70
N PRO A 312 32.36 -4.73 0.83
CA PRO A 312 32.08 -4.61 -0.61
C PRO A 312 31.96 -5.96 -1.35
N ASP A 313 32.83 -6.91 -1.01
CA ASP A 313 32.88 -8.22 -1.70
C ASP A 313 31.57 -9.01 -1.52
N LYS A 314 30.83 -8.81 -0.45
CA LYS A 314 29.54 -9.45 -0.21
C LYS A 314 28.50 -9.08 -1.30
N PHE A 315 28.48 -7.83 -1.70
CA PHE A 315 27.50 -7.33 -2.68
C PHE A 315 27.92 -7.66 -4.13
N ILE A 316 29.20 -7.59 -4.43
CA ILE A 316 29.74 -7.87 -5.77
C ILE A 316 29.56 -9.35 -6.12
N THR A 317 29.86 -10.28 -5.19
CA THR A 317 29.67 -11.72 -5.42
C THR A 317 28.21 -12.09 -5.63
N ALA A 318 27.28 -11.44 -4.93
CA ALA A 318 25.85 -11.66 -5.10
C ALA A 318 25.35 -11.15 -6.46
N ALA A 319 25.80 -9.98 -6.91
CA ALA A 319 25.45 -9.40 -8.20
C ALA A 319 25.96 -10.27 -9.38
N THR A 320 27.16 -10.82 -9.27
CA THR A 320 27.75 -11.71 -10.28
C THR A 320 26.99 -13.04 -10.39
N ARG A 321 26.51 -13.59 -9.29
CA ARG A 321 25.67 -14.81 -9.28
C ARG A 321 24.30 -14.58 -9.93
N SER A 322 23.66 -13.45 -9.68
CA SER A 322 22.37 -13.11 -10.27
C SER A 322 22.47 -12.95 -11.80
N SER A 323 23.55 -12.35 -12.31
CA SER A 323 23.79 -12.21 -13.73
C SER A 323 24.15 -13.52 -14.43
N ALA A 324 24.74 -14.48 -13.72
CA ALA A 324 25.06 -15.81 -14.26
C ALA A 324 23.82 -16.72 -14.36
N MET A 325 22.90 -16.65 -13.39
CA MET A 325 21.64 -17.41 -13.44
C MET A 325 20.69 -16.95 -14.55
N SER A 326 20.71 -15.66 -14.92
CA SER A 326 19.89 -15.16 -16.03
C SER A 326 20.41 -15.54 -17.42
N ARG A 327 21.66 -16.02 -17.55
CA ARG A 327 22.26 -16.50 -18.81
C ARG A 327 22.04 -17.99 -19.05
N SER A 328 21.64 -18.77 -18.05
CA SER A 328 21.42 -20.23 -18.17
C SER A 328 19.96 -20.61 -18.45
N SER A 329 19.06 -19.62 -18.59
CA SER A 329 17.63 -19.83 -18.86
C SER A 329 17.17 -19.25 -20.23
N ASN A 330 18.13 -19.08 -21.18
CA ASN A 330 17.82 -18.80 -22.59
C ASN A 330 18.28 -19.97 -23.46
#